data_f7cb785dad35cd93b98858ccf866fad8
#
_entry.id   f7cb785dad35cd93b98858ccf866fad8
#
_cell.length_a   1.000
_cell.length_b   1.000
_cell.length_c   1.000
_cell.angle_alpha   90.00
_cell.angle_beta   90.00
_cell.angle_gamma   90.00
#
_symmetry.space_group_name_H-M   'P 1'
#
loop_
_entity.id
_entity.type
_entity.pdbx_description
1 polymer ?
#
loop_
_entity_poly.entity_id
_entity_poly.type
_entity_poly.pdbx_seq_one_letter_code
_entity_poly.pdbx_strand_id
1 'polypeptide(L)'
;MKRTIRVGIVQQACTNDLKLNLEKLHRNIASVAQAGAQLVVLRELHNTPYFCQTEDTNLFDLAEPIPGPSTGFYSEIAAAYHIVLVTSLFERRAAGLYHNTAVVFDTDGSIAGKYRKMHIPDDPAYYEKFYFTPGDLGFEPIQTSIGKLGVQVCWDQWYPEGARIMALKGAELLIYPTAIGWESSDTQEEKMRQLGAWVTVQRGHAVANGLPVISVNRVGLEPDPSGQTNGIQFWGNSFVAGPQGELLAQASNLKEENLVVEIDMSRSENVRRWWPFLRDRRIEQFQDLAKRFID
;
A
#
# COMPACT_ATOMS: atom_id res chain seq x y z
N MET A 1 20.27 11.57 17.91
CA MET A 1 19.00 11.73 18.64
C MET A 1 18.04 10.65 18.20
N LYS A 2 17.22 10.10 19.11
CA LYS A 2 16.18 9.14 18.78
C LYS A 2 15.11 9.89 17.96
N ARG A 3 14.84 9.46 16.73
CA ARG A 3 13.78 9.99 15.87
C ARG A 3 12.69 8.92 15.81
N THR A 4 11.52 9.22 16.31
CA THR A 4 10.36 8.34 16.26
C THR A 4 9.27 8.96 15.40
N ILE A 5 8.49 8.12 14.72
CA ILE A 5 7.24 8.52 14.08
C ILE A 5 6.12 7.60 14.54
N ARG A 6 4.90 8.14 14.62
CA ARG A 6 3.68 7.35 14.86
C ARG A 6 2.93 7.18 13.57
N VAL A 7 2.66 5.93 13.23
CA VAL A 7 1.97 5.53 11.99
C VAL A 7 0.57 5.05 12.34
N GLY A 8 -0.44 5.66 11.71
CA GLY A 8 -1.82 5.22 11.74
C GLY A 8 -2.10 4.26 10.58
N ILE A 9 -2.65 3.09 10.89
CA ILE A 9 -3.17 2.13 9.92
C ILE A 9 -4.69 2.16 9.97
N VAL A 10 -5.35 2.30 8.82
CA VAL A 10 -6.80 2.24 8.69
C VAL A 10 -7.19 1.01 7.91
N GLN A 11 -7.46 -0.10 8.61
CA GLN A 11 -7.99 -1.33 8.05
C GLN A 11 -9.53 -1.29 8.09
N GLN A 12 -10.17 -1.14 6.94
CA GLN A 12 -11.59 -0.88 6.84
C GLN A 12 -12.25 -1.76 5.76
N ALA A 13 -13.45 -2.25 6.03
CA ALA A 13 -14.33 -2.85 5.03
C ALA A 13 -15.02 -1.77 4.18
N CYS A 14 -15.41 -2.13 2.97
CA CYS A 14 -16.07 -1.24 2.02
C CYS A 14 -17.55 -1.61 1.82
N THR A 15 -18.37 -0.62 1.49
CA THR A 15 -19.77 -0.78 1.09
C THR A 15 -19.97 -0.23 -0.32
N ASN A 16 -21.11 -0.52 -0.94
CA ASN A 16 -21.45 0.04 -2.26
C ASN A 16 -21.82 1.54 -2.22
N ASP A 17 -21.91 2.14 -1.04
CA ASP A 17 -22.20 3.57 -0.87
C ASP A 17 -20.90 4.36 -0.70
N LEU A 18 -20.51 5.09 -1.75
CA LEU A 18 -19.32 5.92 -1.77
C LEU A 18 -19.30 6.95 -0.63
N LYS A 19 -20.45 7.60 -0.38
CA LYS A 19 -20.57 8.63 0.66
C LYS A 19 -20.30 8.04 2.04
N LEU A 20 -20.92 6.90 2.36
CA LEU A 20 -20.69 6.20 3.63
C LEU A 20 -19.23 5.75 3.78
N ASN A 21 -18.60 5.29 2.69
CA ASN A 21 -17.18 4.92 2.71
C ASN A 21 -16.29 6.13 3.03
N LEU A 22 -16.52 7.28 2.38
CA LEU A 22 -15.74 8.51 2.61
C LEU A 22 -15.93 9.05 4.03
N GLU A 23 -17.18 9.11 4.52
CA GLU A 23 -17.48 9.51 5.89
C GLU A 23 -16.80 8.61 6.93
N LYS A 24 -16.79 7.30 6.68
CA LYS A 24 -16.14 6.33 7.54
C LYS A 24 -14.61 6.47 7.50
N LEU A 25 -14.03 6.66 6.29
CA LEU A 25 -12.60 6.93 6.14
C LEU A 25 -12.19 8.19 6.88
N HIS A 26 -12.96 9.29 6.75
CA HIS A 26 -12.69 10.51 7.49
C HIS A 26 -12.68 10.27 9.02
N ARG A 27 -13.72 9.61 9.56
CA ARG A 27 -13.76 9.28 11.01
C ARG A 27 -12.57 8.44 11.46
N ASN A 28 -12.19 7.44 10.67
CA ASN A 28 -11.06 6.56 11.00
C ASN A 28 -9.72 7.28 10.91
N ILE A 29 -9.50 8.11 9.88
CA ILE A 29 -8.31 8.96 9.78
C ILE A 29 -8.23 9.92 10.96
N ALA A 30 -9.34 10.60 11.29
CA ALA A 30 -9.43 11.50 12.44
C ALA A 30 -9.07 10.77 13.76
N SER A 31 -9.59 9.56 13.95
CA SER A 31 -9.34 8.74 15.14
C SER A 31 -7.84 8.44 15.32
N VAL A 32 -7.14 7.98 14.27
CA VAL A 32 -5.70 7.68 14.38
C VAL A 32 -4.86 8.95 14.49
N ALA A 33 -5.25 10.04 13.83
CA ALA A 33 -4.59 11.33 13.93
C ALA A 33 -4.70 11.89 15.36
N GLN A 34 -5.88 11.86 15.98
CA GLN A 34 -6.11 12.27 17.38
C GLN A 34 -5.35 11.38 18.37
N ALA A 35 -5.11 10.11 18.03
CA ALA A 35 -4.24 9.23 18.80
C ALA A 35 -2.73 9.51 18.57
N GLY A 36 -2.40 10.54 17.80
CA GLY A 36 -1.06 11.06 17.60
C GLY A 36 -0.32 10.49 16.38
N ALA A 37 -1.01 9.88 15.43
CA ALA A 37 -0.39 9.47 14.16
C ALA A 37 0.08 10.70 13.38
N GLN A 38 1.30 10.64 12.85
CA GLN A 38 1.93 11.65 12.00
C GLN A 38 1.90 11.23 10.53
N LEU A 39 1.86 9.92 10.29
CA LEU A 39 1.66 9.28 8.99
C LEU A 39 0.41 8.42 9.08
N VAL A 40 -0.51 8.57 8.14
CA VAL A 40 -1.69 7.68 8.03
C VAL A 40 -1.66 6.99 6.68
N VAL A 41 -1.86 5.68 6.69
CA VAL A 41 -1.87 4.86 5.47
C VAL A 41 -3.23 4.21 5.30
N LEU A 42 -3.81 4.39 4.12
CA LEU A 42 -5.05 3.77 3.70
C LEU A 42 -4.76 2.54 2.82
N ARG A 43 -5.76 1.67 2.65
CA ARG A 43 -5.68 0.52 1.75
C ARG A 43 -5.78 0.92 0.28
N GLU A 44 -5.51 0.00 -0.62
CA GLU A 44 -5.63 0.18 -2.06
C GLU A 44 -7.07 0.45 -2.50
N LEU A 45 -7.28 1.40 -3.45
CA LEU A 45 -8.57 1.75 -4.07
C LEU A 45 -9.70 1.94 -3.03
N HIS A 46 -9.38 2.64 -1.96
CA HIS A 46 -10.13 2.63 -0.70
C HIS A 46 -11.52 3.28 -0.74
N ASN A 47 -11.86 4.05 -1.77
CA ASN A 47 -13.13 4.77 -1.85
C ASN A 47 -14.33 3.85 -2.13
N THR A 48 -14.12 2.79 -2.89
CA THR A 48 -15.16 1.89 -3.41
C THR A 48 -14.87 0.44 -3.05
N PRO A 49 -15.85 -0.48 -3.17
CA PRO A 49 -15.54 -1.89 -3.24
C PRO A 49 -14.48 -2.15 -4.31
N TYR A 50 -13.78 -3.27 -4.18
CA TYR A 50 -12.77 -3.68 -5.15
C TYR A 50 -13.44 -4.14 -6.45
N PHE A 51 -13.53 -3.22 -7.40
CA PHE A 51 -14.29 -3.39 -8.64
C PHE A 51 -13.59 -4.29 -9.67
N CYS A 52 -12.30 -4.58 -9.51
CA CYS A 52 -11.55 -5.43 -10.44
C CYS A 52 -11.89 -6.92 -10.36
N GLN A 53 -12.93 -7.30 -9.59
CA GLN A 53 -13.46 -8.67 -9.57
C GLN A 53 -14.14 -9.05 -10.89
N THR A 54 -14.51 -8.08 -11.72
CA THR A 54 -15.17 -8.26 -13.01
C THR A 54 -14.64 -7.26 -14.03
N GLU A 55 -14.77 -7.57 -15.31
CA GLU A 55 -14.46 -6.68 -16.42
C GLU A 55 -15.74 -5.98 -16.90
N ASP A 56 -15.95 -4.74 -16.44
CA ASP A 56 -17.12 -3.92 -16.78
C ASP A 56 -16.67 -2.51 -17.19
N THR A 57 -16.96 -2.14 -18.45
CA THR A 57 -16.59 -0.82 -18.98
C THR A 57 -17.29 0.34 -18.27
N ASN A 58 -18.43 0.14 -17.63
CA ASN A 58 -19.11 1.19 -16.87
C ASN A 58 -18.33 1.59 -15.60
N LEU A 59 -17.48 0.70 -15.07
CA LEU A 59 -16.68 0.99 -13.86
C LEU A 59 -15.53 1.95 -14.12
N PHE A 60 -15.20 2.26 -15.39
CA PHE A 60 -14.27 3.36 -15.71
C PHE A 60 -14.81 4.74 -15.28
N ASP A 61 -16.13 4.87 -15.07
CA ASP A 61 -16.73 6.10 -14.55
C ASP A 61 -16.36 6.39 -13.08
N LEU A 62 -15.81 5.39 -12.36
CA LEU A 62 -15.26 5.58 -11.01
C LEU A 62 -13.91 6.32 -11.02
N ALA A 63 -13.26 6.44 -12.18
CA ALA A 63 -11.93 7.05 -12.29
C ALA A 63 -12.00 8.57 -12.25
N GLU A 64 -11.10 9.17 -11.49
CA GLU A 64 -11.00 10.62 -11.33
C GLU A 64 -9.66 11.15 -11.87
N PRO A 65 -9.59 12.40 -12.35
CA PRO A 65 -8.31 13.05 -12.61
C PRO A 65 -7.54 13.28 -11.30
N ILE A 66 -6.22 13.39 -11.38
CA ILE A 66 -5.38 13.82 -10.26
C ILE A 66 -4.65 15.11 -10.69
N PRO A 67 -4.96 16.27 -10.06
CA PRO A 67 -5.95 16.47 -8.98
C PRO A 67 -7.41 16.37 -9.43
N GLY A 68 -8.28 15.99 -8.49
CA GLY A 68 -9.72 15.78 -8.69
C GLY A 68 -10.49 15.77 -7.36
N PRO A 69 -11.77 15.39 -7.35
CA PRO A 69 -12.62 15.44 -6.16
C PRO A 69 -12.02 14.70 -4.95
N SER A 70 -11.59 13.45 -5.12
CA SER A 70 -10.98 12.67 -4.03
C SER A 70 -9.69 13.30 -3.52
N THR A 71 -8.83 13.83 -4.40
CA THR A 71 -7.62 14.51 -3.94
C THR A 71 -7.91 15.80 -3.18
N GLY A 72 -8.98 16.54 -3.53
CA GLY A 72 -9.45 17.69 -2.75
C GLY A 72 -9.87 17.27 -1.35
N PHE A 73 -10.70 16.24 -1.24
CA PHE A 73 -11.17 15.70 0.04
C PHE A 73 -10.04 15.27 0.96
N TYR A 74 -9.06 14.50 0.46
CA TYR A 74 -7.93 14.02 1.28
C TYR A 74 -6.90 15.11 1.59
N SER A 75 -6.73 16.10 0.71
CA SER A 75 -5.92 17.29 0.96
C SER A 75 -6.43 18.07 2.17
N GLU A 76 -7.74 18.34 2.22
CA GLU A 76 -8.38 19.02 3.35
C GLU A 76 -8.20 18.24 4.67
N ILE A 77 -8.35 16.92 4.64
CA ILE A 77 -8.14 16.05 5.81
C ILE A 77 -6.68 16.10 6.27
N ALA A 78 -5.72 15.95 5.36
CA ALA A 78 -4.30 15.97 5.68
C ALA A 78 -3.91 17.31 6.34
N ALA A 79 -4.36 18.44 5.79
CA ALA A 79 -4.15 19.77 6.34
C ALA A 79 -4.83 19.94 7.71
N ALA A 80 -6.10 19.54 7.85
CA ALA A 80 -6.86 19.73 9.08
C ALA A 80 -6.26 18.98 10.28
N TYR A 81 -5.69 17.81 10.05
CA TYR A 81 -5.08 16.98 11.10
C TYR A 81 -3.55 17.07 11.15
N HIS A 82 -2.93 17.86 10.26
CA HIS A 82 -1.47 18.02 10.15
C HIS A 82 -0.73 16.67 10.05
N ILE A 83 -1.22 15.77 9.18
CA ILE A 83 -0.68 14.44 8.95
C ILE A 83 -0.17 14.28 7.51
N VAL A 84 0.85 13.45 7.34
CA VAL A 84 1.15 12.88 6.03
C VAL A 84 0.15 11.76 5.77
N LEU A 85 -0.52 11.79 4.62
CA LEU A 85 -1.58 10.82 4.29
C LEU A 85 -1.24 10.09 2.98
N VAL A 86 -1.19 8.76 3.04
CA VAL A 86 -1.01 7.90 1.87
C VAL A 86 -2.34 7.28 1.47
N THR A 87 -2.77 7.57 0.25
CA THR A 87 -4.03 7.12 -0.36
C THR A 87 -3.75 6.24 -1.59
N SER A 88 -4.78 5.61 -2.15
CA SER A 88 -4.71 4.88 -3.44
C SER A 88 -6.01 5.09 -4.18
N LEU A 89 -5.93 5.60 -5.41
CA LEU A 89 -7.06 6.09 -6.19
C LEU A 89 -7.06 5.50 -7.61
N PHE A 90 -8.24 5.44 -8.22
CA PHE A 90 -8.38 5.13 -9.63
C PHE A 90 -8.18 6.42 -10.46
N GLU A 91 -6.99 6.59 -11.04
CA GLU A 91 -6.61 7.77 -11.82
C GLU A 91 -7.08 7.67 -13.27
N ARG A 92 -7.86 8.64 -13.72
CA ARG A 92 -8.06 8.92 -15.15
C ARG A 92 -7.04 9.95 -15.60
N ARG A 93 -5.95 9.49 -16.22
CA ARG A 93 -4.90 10.36 -16.73
C ARG A 93 -5.30 11.06 -18.03
N ALA A 94 -5.99 10.33 -18.91
CA ALA A 94 -6.53 10.80 -20.19
C ALA A 94 -7.66 9.89 -20.62
N ALA A 95 -8.36 10.23 -21.69
CA ALA A 95 -9.35 9.33 -22.30
C ALA A 95 -8.67 8.02 -22.72
N GLY A 96 -9.16 6.88 -22.20
CA GLY A 96 -8.61 5.55 -22.48
C GLY A 96 -7.27 5.24 -21.78
N LEU A 97 -6.82 6.09 -20.85
CA LEU A 97 -5.57 5.87 -20.12
C LEU A 97 -5.79 6.04 -18.62
N TYR A 98 -5.69 4.93 -17.89
CA TYR A 98 -6.03 4.85 -16.47
C TYR A 98 -4.94 4.15 -15.66
N HIS A 99 -4.81 4.52 -14.38
CA HIS A 99 -3.83 3.92 -13.48
C HIS A 99 -4.42 3.69 -12.09
N ASN A 100 -3.87 2.70 -11.40
CA ASN A 100 -3.99 2.56 -9.95
C ASN A 100 -2.87 3.41 -9.33
N THR A 101 -3.23 4.48 -8.63
CA THR A 101 -2.27 5.53 -8.24
C THR A 101 -2.33 5.80 -6.75
N ALA A 102 -1.21 5.58 -6.05
CA ALA A 102 -1.04 6.10 -4.70
C ALA A 102 -0.71 7.60 -4.78
N VAL A 103 -1.42 8.40 -3.97
CA VAL A 103 -1.19 9.83 -3.81
C VAL A 103 -0.81 10.10 -2.36
N VAL A 104 0.29 10.84 -2.18
CA VAL A 104 0.79 11.22 -0.85
C VAL A 104 0.56 12.70 -0.65
N PHE A 105 -0.15 13.04 0.42
CA PHE A 105 -0.36 14.41 0.87
C PHE A 105 0.59 14.73 2.03
N ASP A 106 1.17 15.91 2.03
CA ASP A 106 1.96 16.40 3.17
C ASP A 106 1.05 17.07 4.22
N THR A 107 1.62 17.44 5.34
CA THR A 107 0.95 17.98 6.53
C THR A 107 0.21 19.30 6.28
N ASP A 108 0.52 19.99 5.22
CA ASP A 108 -0.19 21.21 4.76
C ASP A 108 -1.32 20.92 3.76
N GLY A 109 -1.55 19.65 3.42
CA GLY A 109 -2.52 19.18 2.44
C GLY A 109 -2.03 19.24 0.99
N SER A 110 -0.82 19.71 0.73
CA SER A 110 -0.24 19.68 -0.62
C SER A 110 0.03 18.24 -1.07
N ILE A 111 -0.07 17.97 -2.37
CA ILE A 111 0.35 16.68 -2.94
C ILE A 111 1.88 16.66 -2.95
N ALA A 112 2.48 15.89 -2.03
CA ALA A 112 3.92 15.66 -1.97
C ALA A 112 4.43 14.85 -3.17
N GLY A 113 3.61 13.95 -3.69
CA GLY A 113 3.93 13.14 -4.85
C GLY A 113 2.91 12.04 -5.10
N LYS A 114 3.14 11.28 -6.16
CA LYS A 114 2.32 10.11 -6.51
C LYS A 114 3.18 8.98 -7.07
N TYR A 115 2.67 7.76 -6.91
CA TYR A 115 3.23 6.54 -7.48
C TYR A 115 2.14 5.80 -8.23
N ARG A 116 2.38 5.41 -9.48
CA ARG A 116 1.49 4.57 -10.28
C ARG A 116 1.94 3.12 -10.18
N LYS A 117 1.05 2.23 -9.78
CA LYS A 117 1.30 0.79 -9.61
C LYS A 117 2.02 0.22 -10.84
N MET A 118 3.20 -0.35 -10.63
CA MET A 118 4.06 -0.85 -11.72
C MET A 118 3.67 -2.26 -12.15
N HIS A 119 3.37 -3.14 -11.20
CA HIS A 119 2.99 -4.52 -11.47
C HIS A 119 1.47 -4.66 -11.35
N ILE A 120 0.83 -4.97 -12.46
CA ILE A 120 -0.63 -5.10 -12.56
C ILE A 120 -0.98 -6.59 -12.62
N PRO A 121 -1.72 -7.13 -11.61
CA PRO A 121 -2.18 -8.52 -11.63
C PRO A 121 -3.25 -8.78 -12.68
N ASP A 122 -3.43 -10.04 -13.02
CA ASP A 122 -4.45 -10.53 -13.96
C ASP A 122 -4.84 -11.96 -13.60
N ASP A 123 -5.18 -12.14 -12.34
CA ASP A 123 -5.62 -13.42 -11.80
C ASP A 123 -7.16 -13.47 -11.71
N PRO A 124 -7.76 -14.66 -11.55
CA PRO A 124 -9.20 -14.75 -11.31
C PRO A 124 -9.66 -13.85 -10.17
N ALA A 125 -10.71 -13.06 -10.42
CA ALA A 125 -11.24 -12.02 -9.55
C ALA A 125 -10.29 -10.81 -9.27
N TYR A 126 -9.13 -10.74 -9.94
CA TYR A 126 -8.18 -9.61 -9.90
C TYR A 126 -7.84 -9.13 -11.31
N TYR A 127 -8.87 -8.81 -12.12
CA TYR A 127 -8.74 -8.40 -13.53
C TYR A 127 -8.27 -6.95 -13.67
N GLU A 128 -7.16 -6.61 -12.99
CA GLU A 128 -6.66 -5.24 -12.97
C GLU A 128 -6.09 -4.79 -14.31
N LYS A 129 -5.59 -5.70 -15.15
CA LYS A 129 -5.10 -5.36 -16.50
C LYS A 129 -6.18 -4.84 -17.45
N PHE A 130 -7.45 -5.17 -17.18
CA PHE A 130 -8.57 -4.60 -17.92
C PHE A 130 -8.69 -3.09 -17.68
N TYR A 131 -8.40 -2.64 -16.45
CA TYR A 131 -8.60 -1.26 -16.01
C TYR A 131 -7.33 -0.42 -16.10
N PHE A 132 -6.16 -0.96 -15.75
CA PHE A 132 -4.98 -0.17 -15.46
C PHE A 132 -3.83 -0.40 -16.44
N THR A 133 -3.27 0.70 -16.90
CA THR A 133 -1.97 0.74 -17.53
C THR A 133 -0.88 0.64 -16.46
N PRO A 134 0.19 -0.16 -16.67
CA PRO A 134 1.35 -0.16 -15.77
C PRO A 134 1.91 1.24 -15.51
N GLY A 135 2.45 1.44 -14.31
CA GLY A 135 3.01 2.71 -13.89
C GLY A 135 4.19 3.16 -14.76
N ASP A 136 4.29 4.46 -14.97
CA ASP A 136 5.31 5.11 -15.81
C ASP A 136 6.13 6.18 -15.09
N LEU A 137 5.99 6.25 -13.75
CA LEU A 137 6.73 7.20 -12.92
C LEU A 137 8.03 6.61 -12.33
N GLY A 138 8.26 5.31 -12.54
CA GLY A 138 9.38 4.59 -11.95
C GLY A 138 9.20 4.32 -10.45
N PHE A 139 10.23 3.74 -9.85
CA PHE A 139 10.33 3.52 -8.41
C PHE A 139 11.02 4.72 -7.77
N GLU A 140 10.27 5.81 -7.52
CA GLU A 140 10.77 7.06 -6.95
C GLU A 140 10.18 7.29 -5.56
N PRO A 141 11.03 7.33 -4.51
CA PRO A 141 10.57 7.68 -3.17
C PRO A 141 10.06 9.11 -3.10
N ILE A 142 8.99 9.33 -2.36
CA ILE A 142 8.33 10.62 -2.23
C ILE A 142 8.85 11.35 -0.99
N GLN A 143 9.36 12.56 -1.17
CA GLN A 143 9.81 13.42 -0.07
C GLN A 143 8.61 14.04 0.63
N THR A 144 8.57 13.95 1.95
CA THR A 144 7.56 14.57 2.81
C THR A 144 8.21 15.26 4.01
N SER A 145 7.41 15.99 4.80
CA SER A 145 7.86 16.63 6.04
C SER A 145 8.36 15.65 7.11
N ILE A 146 7.94 14.38 7.07
CA ILE A 146 8.35 13.33 8.03
C ILE A 146 9.47 12.44 7.52
N GLY A 147 9.90 12.58 6.26
CA GLY A 147 10.96 11.79 5.64
C GLY A 147 10.61 11.32 4.24
N LYS A 148 11.46 10.49 3.67
CA LYS A 148 11.34 9.99 2.30
C LYS A 148 10.63 8.63 2.29
N LEU A 149 9.47 8.56 1.66
CA LEU A 149 8.57 7.40 1.64
C LEU A 149 8.72 6.60 0.35
N GLY A 150 9.02 5.32 0.45
CA GLY A 150 9.01 4.37 -0.68
C GLY A 150 7.61 3.74 -0.81
N VAL A 151 6.72 4.43 -1.52
CA VAL A 151 5.34 3.97 -1.72
C VAL A 151 5.24 3.11 -2.97
N GLN A 152 4.67 1.93 -2.81
CA GLN A 152 4.34 0.98 -3.87
C GLN A 152 2.94 0.44 -3.59
N VAL A 153 2.30 -0.25 -4.55
CA VAL A 153 0.90 -0.67 -4.39
C VAL A 153 0.76 -2.17 -4.60
N CYS A 154 0.20 -2.86 -3.62
CA CYS A 154 -0.32 -4.23 -3.64
C CYS A 154 0.61 -5.23 -4.34
N TRP A 155 0.35 -5.59 -5.63
CA TRP A 155 1.11 -6.59 -6.37
C TRP A 155 2.62 -6.30 -6.42
N ASP A 156 3.03 -5.03 -6.34
CA ASP A 156 4.43 -4.63 -6.24
C ASP A 156 5.15 -5.26 -5.05
N GLN A 157 4.42 -5.61 -3.99
CA GLN A 157 4.97 -6.20 -2.75
C GLN A 157 5.61 -7.58 -2.95
N TRP A 158 5.29 -8.28 -4.05
CA TRP A 158 5.86 -9.58 -4.36
C TRP A 158 7.26 -9.49 -5.01
N TYR A 159 7.64 -8.30 -5.50
CA TYR A 159 8.85 -8.07 -6.29
C TYR A 159 9.91 -7.34 -5.45
N PRO A 160 10.98 -8.05 -5.03
CA PRO A 160 12.02 -7.47 -4.18
C PRO A 160 12.81 -6.36 -4.86
N GLU A 161 12.84 -6.30 -6.19
CA GLU A 161 13.52 -5.29 -6.98
C GLU A 161 12.98 -3.89 -6.70
N GLY A 162 11.65 -3.71 -6.64
CA GLY A 162 11.02 -2.43 -6.35
C GLY A 162 11.42 -1.91 -4.97
N ALA A 163 11.31 -2.76 -3.94
CA ALA A 163 11.72 -2.43 -2.57
C ALA A 163 13.21 -2.05 -2.49
N ARG A 164 14.06 -2.78 -3.23
CA ARG A 164 15.49 -2.51 -3.29
C ARG A 164 15.79 -1.17 -3.97
N ILE A 165 15.14 -0.87 -5.09
CA ILE A 165 15.34 0.40 -5.81
C ILE A 165 14.90 1.58 -4.92
N MET A 166 13.74 1.49 -4.26
CA MET A 166 13.28 2.50 -3.31
C MET A 166 14.30 2.74 -2.19
N ALA A 167 14.84 1.67 -1.60
CA ALA A 167 15.86 1.75 -0.55
C ALA A 167 17.16 2.40 -1.05
N LEU A 168 17.63 2.05 -2.26
CA LEU A 168 18.82 2.63 -2.88
C LEU A 168 18.67 4.11 -3.20
N LYS A 169 17.43 4.57 -3.48
CA LYS A 169 17.09 5.98 -3.69
C LYS A 169 16.84 6.75 -2.39
N GLY A 170 17.06 6.10 -1.25
CA GLY A 170 17.02 6.73 0.07
C GLY A 170 15.66 6.74 0.73
N ALA A 171 14.73 5.84 0.35
CA ALA A 171 13.52 5.63 1.14
C ALA A 171 13.86 5.26 2.58
N GLU A 172 13.13 5.84 3.53
CA GLU A 172 13.27 5.57 4.96
C GLU A 172 12.21 4.58 5.48
N LEU A 173 11.10 4.47 4.75
CA LEU A 173 9.97 3.56 4.99
C LEU A 173 9.53 2.95 3.67
N LEU A 174 9.10 1.69 3.67
CA LEU A 174 8.38 1.07 2.55
C LEU A 174 6.91 0.95 2.92
N ILE A 175 6.02 1.34 2.01
CA ILE A 175 4.58 1.44 2.25
C ILE A 175 3.82 0.77 1.11
N TYR A 176 2.86 -0.10 1.47
CA TYR A 176 2.06 -0.88 0.53
C TYR A 176 0.56 -0.77 0.85
N PRO A 177 -0.19 0.21 0.28
CA PRO A 177 -1.63 0.08 0.13
C PRO A 177 -1.98 -1.21 -0.63
N THR A 178 -2.88 -2.02 -0.08
CA THR A 178 -3.12 -3.39 -0.56
C THR A 178 -4.60 -3.73 -0.63
N ALA A 179 -4.95 -4.60 -1.58
CA ALA A 179 -6.24 -5.28 -1.69
C ALA A 179 -5.98 -6.74 -2.07
N ILE A 180 -5.87 -7.62 -1.07
CA ILE A 180 -5.62 -9.05 -1.26
C ILE A 180 -6.44 -9.88 -0.29
N GLY A 181 -6.95 -11.00 -0.75
CA GLY A 181 -7.80 -11.89 0.01
C GLY A 181 -7.73 -13.33 -0.51
N TRP A 182 -8.59 -14.17 0.04
CA TRP A 182 -8.72 -15.58 -0.33
C TRP A 182 -9.86 -15.78 -1.31
N GLU A 183 -9.68 -16.74 -2.20
CA GLU A 183 -10.79 -17.33 -2.93
C GLU A 183 -11.61 -18.24 -2.01
N SER A 184 -12.92 -18.29 -2.24
CA SER A 184 -13.83 -19.12 -1.44
C SER A 184 -13.53 -20.63 -1.58
N SER A 185 -13.00 -21.03 -2.74
CA SER A 185 -12.66 -22.44 -3.06
C SER A 185 -11.38 -22.94 -2.41
N ASP A 186 -10.51 -22.05 -1.92
CA ASP A 186 -9.25 -22.43 -1.30
C ASP A 186 -9.46 -23.24 -0.02
N THR A 187 -8.64 -24.29 0.15
CA THR A 187 -8.59 -25.03 1.41
C THR A 187 -8.03 -24.15 2.54
N GLN A 188 -8.37 -24.48 3.78
CA GLN A 188 -7.82 -23.74 4.92
C GLN A 188 -6.28 -23.77 4.97
N GLU A 189 -5.68 -24.88 4.57
CA GLU A 189 -4.21 -25.01 4.50
C GLU A 189 -3.62 -24.07 3.46
N GLU A 190 -4.23 -23.98 2.26
CA GLU A 190 -3.79 -23.07 1.21
C GLU A 190 -3.96 -21.60 1.61
N LYS A 191 -5.07 -21.25 2.23
CA LYS A 191 -5.30 -19.90 2.80
C LYS A 191 -4.20 -19.48 3.76
N MET A 192 -3.76 -20.40 4.63
CA MET A 192 -2.66 -20.14 5.57
C MET A 192 -1.31 -19.98 4.87
N ARG A 193 -1.04 -20.75 3.80
CA ARG A 193 0.17 -20.62 3.00
C ARG A 193 0.24 -19.28 2.28
N GLN A 194 -0.84 -18.86 1.65
CA GLN A 194 -0.94 -17.59 0.92
C GLN A 194 -0.70 -16.40 1.86
N LEU A 195 -1.40 -16.36 2.99
CA LEU A 195 -1.21 -15.31 3.99
C LEU A 195 0.22 -15.32 4.56
N GLY A 196 0.75 -16.51 4.85
CA GLY A 196 2.12 -16.67 5.33
C GLY A 196 3.16 -16.16 4.32
N ALA A 197 2.99 -16.46 3.04
CA ALA A 197 3.85 -15.97 1.96
C ALA A 197 3.81 -14.44 1.87
N TRP A 198 2.61 -13.85 1.90
CA TRP A 198 2.39 -12.41 1.83
C TRP A 198 3.09 -11.64 2.97
N VAL A 199 2.95 -12.10 4.20
CA VAL A 199 3.64 -11.49 5.35
C VAL A 199 5.16 -11.70 5.24
N THR A 200 5.59 -12.90 4.84
CA THR A 200 7.01 -13.27 4.79
C THR A 200 7.79 -12.45 3.76
N VAL A 201 7.27 -12.28 2.54
CA VAL A 201 7.97 -11.53 1.49
C VAL A 201 8.22 -10.08 1.89
N GLN A 202 7.24 -9.44 2.51
CA GLN A 202 7.34 -8.05 2.93
C GLN A 202 8.26 -7.88 4.15
N ARG A 203 8.24 -8.81 5.10
CA ARG A 203 9.22 -8.87 6.18
C ARG A 203 10.63 -9.11 5.63
N GLY A 204 10.74 -9.90 4.56
CA GLY A 204 12.00 -10.07 3.82
C GLY A 204 12.50 -8.76 3.23
N HIS A 205 11.61 -7.90 2.69
CA HIS A 205 12.00 -6.55 2.24
C HIS A 205 12.52 -5.67 3.38
N ALA A 206 11.87 -5.74 4.55
CA ALA A 206 12.33 -5.02 5.74
C ALA A 206 13.75 -5.42 6.12
N VAL A 207 14.01 -6.72 6.25
CA VAL A 207 15.33 -7.28 6.60
C VAL A 207 16.38 -6.94 5.56
N ALA A 208 16.09 -7.24 4.28
CA ALA A 208 17.05 -7.09 3.19
C ALA A 208 17.48 -5.63 2.95
N ASN A 209 16.62 -4.67 3.31
CA ASN A 209 16.87 -3.23 3.13
C ASN A 209 17.17 -2.50 4.45
N GLY A 210 16.98 -3.14 5.60
CA GLY A 210 17.14 -2.52 6.92
C GLY A 210 16.19 -1.33 7.10
N LEU A 211 14.91 -1.47 6.67
CA LEU A 211 13.88 -0.43 6.68
C LEU A 211 12.58 -0.97 7.27
N PRO A 212 11.78 -0.14 7.98
CA PRO A 212 10.42 -0.51 8.34
C PRO A 212 9.54 -0.67 7.10
N VAL A 213 8.58 -1.61 7.20
CA VAL A 213 7.56 -1.87 6.18
C VAL A 213 6.18 -1.69 6.79
N ILE A 214 5.31 -1.00 6.07
CA ILE A 214 3.92 -0.76 6.43
C ILE A 214 3.04 -1.32 5.31
N SER A 215 2.17 -2.27 5.64
CA SER A 215 1.21 -2.83 4.69
C SER A 215 -0.21 -2.67 5.23
N VAL A 216 -1.09 -2.07 4.43
CA VAL A 216 -2.48 -1.81 4.82
C VAL A 216 -3.42 -2.46 3.82
N ASN A 217 -4.18 -3.43 4.29
CA ASN A 217 -5.05 -4.25 3.47
C ASN A 217 -6.54 -3.98 3.75
N ARG A 218 -7.39 -4.43 2.83
CA ARG A 218 -8.83 -4.54 3.02
C ARG A 218 -9.17 -5.67 3.99
N VAL A 219 -10.39 -5.64 4.54
CA VAL A 219 -10.92 -6.69 5.41
C VAL A 219 -12.39 -6.92 5.11
N GLY A 220 -12.84 -8.16 5.27
CA GLY A 220 -14.22 -8.54 5.08
C GLY A 220 -14.52 -9.09 3.68
N LEU A 221 -15.74 -9.59 3.51
CA LEU A 221 -16.22 -10.12 2.23
C LEU A 221 -16.72 -8.96 1.36
N GLU A 222 -16.19 -8.85 0.16
CA GLU A 222 -16.74 -8.01 -0.89
C GLU A 222 -17.33 -8.93 -1.98
N PRO A 223 -18.67 -8.95 -2.16
CA PRO A 223 -19.32 -9.78 -3.16
C PRO A 223 -18.89 -9.42 -4.58
N ASP A 224 -18.81 -10.42 -5.45
CA ASP A 224 -18.61 -10.20 -6.88
C ASP A 224 -19.87 -9.55 -7.50
N PRO A 225 -19.77 -8.34 -8.08
CA PRO A 225 -20.92 -7.66 -8.66
C PRO A 225 -21.53 -8.41 -9.84
N SER A 226 -20.77 -9.24 -10.55
CA SER A 226 -21.27 -10.06 -11.67
C SER A 226 -22.04 -11.30 -11.21
N GLY A 227 -21.86 -11.72 -9.95
CA GLY A 227 -22.43 -12.94 -9.41
C GLY A 227 -21.83 -14.24 -9.96
N GLN A 228 -20.72 -14.16 -10.70
CA GLN A 228 -20.02 -15.35 -11.24
C GLN A 228 -19.25 -16.10 -10.16
N THR A 229 -18.80 -15.37 -9.12
CA THR A 229 -18.11 -15.91 -7.96
C THR A 229 -18.80 -15.50 -6.67
N ASN A 230 -18.34 -16.05 -5.54
CA ASN A 230 -18.83 -15.63 -4.22
C ASN A 230 -18.18 -14.31 -3.74
N GLY A 231 -17.30 -13.72 -4.54
CA GLY A 231 -16.52 -12.56 -4.17
C GLY A 231 -15.22 -12.90 -3.43
N ILE A 232 -14.51 -11.86 -3.00
CA ILE A 232 -13.23 -11.98 -2.34
C ILE A 232 -13.40 -11.79 -0.83
N GLN A 233 -12.91 -12.75 -0.04
CA GLN A 233 -12.73 -12.59 1.39
C GLN A 233 -11.38 -11.92 1.65
N PHE A 234 -11.36 -10.59 1.72
CA PHE A 234 -10.16 -9.84 2.08
C PHE A 234 -9.69 -10.20 3.49
N TRP A 235 -8.42 -10.55 3.62
CA TRP A 235 -7.92 -11.18 4.85
C TRP A 235 -7.35 -10.22 5.90
N GLY A 236 -7.52 -8.90 5.73
CA GLY A 236 -7.00 -7.93 6.71
C GLY A 236 -5.51 -8.11 6.95
N ASN A 237 -5.14 -8.40 8.20
CA ASN A 237 -3.75 -8.59 8.62
C ASN A 237 -2.81 -7.43 8.28
N SER A 238 -3.33 -6.20 8.16
CA SER A 238 -2.48 -5.02 8.00
C SER A 238 -1.42 -4.99 9.08
N PHE A 239 -0.18 -4.65 8.74
CA PHE A 239 0.90 -4.74 9.71
C PHE A 239 1.97 -3.67 9.54
N VAL A 240 2.76 -3.49 10.60
CA VAL A 240 4.02 -2.77 10.58
C VAL A 240 5.13 -3.73 10.98
N ALA A 241 6.16 -3.83 10.15
CA ALA A 241 7.40 -4.53 10.47
C ALA A 241 8.55 -3.55 10.69
N GLY A 242 9.39 -3.81 11.67
CA GLY A 242 10.62 -3.08 11.89
C GLY A 242 11.74 -3.51 10.95
N PRO A 243 12.92 -2.85 11.00
CA PRO A 243 14.02 -3.03 10.04
C PRO A 243 14.71 -4.40 10.10
N GLN A 244 14.40 -5.24 11.07
CA GLN A 244 14.84 -6.64 11.15
C GLN A 244 13.67 -7.62 10.89
N GLY A 245 12.57 -7.15 10.32
CA GLY A 245 11.40 -7.95 10.01
C GLY A 245 10.54 -8.31 11.22
N GLU A 246 10.83 -7.76 12.41
CA GLU A 246 10.01 -7.93 13.59
C GLU A 246 8.64 -7.27 13.40
N LEU A 247 7.57 -7.94 13.76
CA LEU A 247 6.23 -7.36 13.73
C LEU A 247 6.08 -6.41 14.92
N LEU A 248 5.94 -5.12 14.65
CA LEU A 248 5.66 -4.09 15.65
C LEU A 248 4.18 -4.03 15.98
N ALA A 249 3.32 -4.28 15.00
CA ALA A 249 1.88 -4.47 15.16
C ALA A 249 1.29 -5.22 13.97
N GLN A 250 0.18 -5.90 14.21
CA GLN A 250 -0.61 -6.58 13.19
C GLN A 250 -2.09 -6.51 13.54
N ALA A 251 -2.91 -6.10 12.58
CA ALA A 251 -4.35 -6.03 12.70
C ALA A 251 -5.01 -7.40 12.53
N SER A 252 -6.26 -7.50 12.94
CA SER A 252 -7.09 -8.69 12.81
C SER A 252 -7.30 -9.10 11.33
N ASN A 253 -7.48 -10.38 11.09
CA ASN A 253 -7.92 -10.90 9.80
C ASN A 253 -9.45 -10.89 9.62
N LEU A 254 -10.21 -10.53 10.65
CA LEU A 254 -11.68 -10.64 10.64
C LEU A 254 -12.38 -9.29 10.85
N LYS A 255 -11.67 -8.30 11.39
CA LYS A 255 -12.31 -7.07 11.88
C LYS A 255 -11.71 -5.83 11.22
N GLU A 256 -12.54 -4.82 11.07
CA GLU A 256 -12.05 -3.46 10.90
C GLU A 256 -11.26 -3.04 12.11
N GLU A 257 -10.12 -2.40 11.89
CA GLU A 257 -9.24 -2.03 12.98
C GLU A 257 -8.37 -0.83 12.62
N ASN A 258 -8.32 0.14 13.52
CA ASN A 258 -7.42 1.27 13.43
C ASN A 258 -6.28 1.07 14.42
N LEU A 259 -5.03 1.10 13.96
CA LEU A 259 -3.85 0.96 14.81
C LEU A 259 -3.01 2.23 14.76
N VAL A 260 -2.40 2.59 15.88
CA VAL A 260 -1.33 3.59 15.95
C VAL A 260 -0.07 2.93 16.49
N VAL A 261 0.99 2.96 15.70
CA VAL A 261 2.24 2.23 15.98
C VAL A 261 3.41 3.20 15.99
N GLU A 262 4.21 3.18 17.04
CA GLU A 262 5.45 3.96 17.10
C GLU A 262 6.59 3.20 16.42
N ILE A 263 7.30 3.87 15.52
CA ILE A 263 8.49 3.36 14.83
C ILE A 263 9.69 4.19 15.23
N ASP A 264 10.72 3.53 15.76
CA ASP A 264 12.03 4.15 16.02
C ASP A 264 12.84 4.18 14.71
N MET A 265 12.85 5.32 14.04
CA MET A 265 13.56 5.51 12.77
C MET A 265 15.08 5.42 12.92
N SER A 266 15.63 5.71 14.12
CA SER A 266 17.07 5.60 14.36
C SER A 266 17.55 4.14 14.37
N ARG A 267 16.64 3.19 14.57
CA ARG A 267 16.94 1.76 14.55
C ARG A 267 17.40 1.28 13.16
N SER A 268 16.84 1.83 12.08
CA SER A 268 17.28 1.49 10.71
C SER A 268 18.76 1.80 10.48
N GLU A 269 19.22 2.97 10.91
CA GLU A 269 20.63 3.33 10.83
C GLU A 269 21.51 2.39 11.66
N ASN A 270 21.09 2.07 12.89
CA ASN A 270 21.83 1.17 13.76
C ASN A 270 21.94 -0.24 13.16
N VAL A 271 20.83 -0.80 12.66
CA VAL A 271 20.82 -2.11 12.00
C VAL A 271 21.74 -2.13 10.79
N ARG A 272 21.70 -1.10 9.95
CA ARG A 272 22.56 -0.98 8.76
C ARG A 272 24.05 -0.85 9.09
N ARG A 273 24.38 -0.31 10.27
CA ARG A 273 25.77 -0.29 10.76
C ARG A 273 26.25 -1.65 11.24
N TRP A 274 25.38 -2.38 11.95
CA TRP A 274 25.70 -3.71 12.45
C TRP A 274 25.71 -4.77 11.35
N TRP A 275 24.74 -4.70 10.43
CA TRP A 275 24.60 -5.59 9.28
C TRP A 275 24.53 -4.76 7.98
N PRO A 276 25.69 -4.43 7.42
CA PRO A 276 25.77 -3.48 6.31
C PRO A 276 25.46 -4.11 4.95
N PHE A 277 24.29 -4.71 4.81
CA PHE A 277 23.86 -5.43 3.60
C PHE A 277 23.94 -4.57 2.34
N LEU A 278 23.65 -3.25 2.42
CA LEU A 278 23.73 -2.36 1.27
C LEU A 278 25.18 -2.12 0.82
N ARG A 279 26.14 -2.04 1.77
CA ARG A 279 27.58 -1.89 1.48
C ARG A 279 28.15 -3.13 0.82
N ASP A 280 27.73 -4.31 1.29
CA ASP A 280 28.35 -5.59 0.92
C ASP A 280 27.73 -6.21 -0.34
N ARG A 281 26.85 -5.46 -1.04
CA ARG A 281 26.28 -5.90 -2.31
C ARG A 281 27.35 -6.05 -3.39
N ARG A 282 27.32 -7.16 -4.09
CA ARG A 282 28.21 -7.47 -5.24
C ARG A 282 27.57 -6.96 -6.54
N ILE A 283 27.48 -5.61 -6.65
CA ILE A 283 26.71 -4.93 -7.73
C ILE A 283 27.20 -5.31 -9.13
N GLU A 284 28.48 -5.67 -9.27
CA GLU A 284 29.10 -6.13 -10.51
C GLU A 284 28.54 -7.48 -11.01
N GLN A 285 27.81 -8.22 -10.18
CA GLN A 285 27.21 -9.52 -10.50
C GLN A 285 25.69 -9.44 -10.75
N PHE A 286 25.06 -8.26 -10.66
CA PHE A 286 23.61 -8.12 -10.70
C PHE A 286 23.05 -7.71 -12.07
N GLN A 287 23.85 -7.72 -13.13
CA GLN A 287 23.43 -7.31 -14.47
C GLN A 287 22.29 -8.18 -15.04
N ASP A 288 22.27 -9.45 -14.67
CA ASP A 288 21.27 -10.42 -15.13
C ASP A 288 19.87 -10.20 -14.52
N LEU A 289 19.76 -9.42 -13.44
CA LEU A 289 18.44 -9.05 -12.88
C LEU A 289 17.54 -8.27 -13.87
N ALA A 290 18.13 -7.65 -14.91
CA ALA A 290 17.40 -6.98 -15.96
C ALA A 290 16.84 -7.95 -17.03
N LYS A 291 17.21 -9.23 -16.98
CA LYS A 291 16.71 -10.27 -17.88
C LYS A 291 15.51 -10.97 -17.28
N ARG A 292 14.56 -11.37 -18.12
CA ARG A 292 13.39 -12.15 -17.68
C ARG A 292 13.77 -13.61 -17.37
N PHE A 293 14.73 -14.15 -18.07
CA PHE A 293 15.29 -15.50 -17.93
C PHE A 293 16.74 -15.51 -18.38
N ILE A 294 17.56 -16.43 -17.87
CA ILE A 294 18.97 -16.59 -18.21
C ILE A 294 19.12 -17.99 -18.82
N ASP A 295 19.54 -18.06 -20.10
CA ASP A 295 19.85 -19.31 -20.82
C ASP A 295 21.23 -19.85 -20.46
#